data_cb140633ce2cb43da71ce8e9ee46827c
#
_entry.id   cb140633ce2cb43da71ce8e9ee46827c
#
_cell.length_a   1.000
_cell.length_b   1.000
_cell.length_c   1.000
_cell.angle_alpha   90.00
_cell.angle_beta   90.00
_cell.angle_gamma   90.00
#
_symmetry.space_group_name_H-M   'P 1'
#
loop_
_entity.id
_entity.type
_entity.pdbx_description
1 polymer ?
#
loop_
_entity_poly.entity_id
_entity_poly.type
_entity_poly.pdbx_seq_one_letter_code
_entity_poly.pdbx_strand_id
1 'polypeptide(L)'
;MKQMLANEVETLRNQGKELSIIDVRETDEVAAGKIPGAVNIPLGLLEFRLQDLDKSEEHIVVCRSGGRSSMAANLLEERGYKVINMAGGMNEWQGPTE
;
A
#
# COMPACT_ATOMS: atom_id res chain seq x y z
N MET A 1 3.07 14.23 -2.67
CA MET A 1 2.88 12.84 -2.24
C MET A 1 4.21 12.27 -1.76
N LYS A 2 4.20 11.70 -0.57
CA LYS A 2 5.39 11.03 -0.03
C LYS A 2 5.61 9.71 -0.75
N GLN A 3 6.88 9.36 -0.96
CA GLN A 3 7.24 8.08 -1.55
C GLN A 3 8.29 7.37 -0.71
N MET A 4 8.28 6.04 -0.79
CA MET A 4 9.24 5.19 -0.10
C MET A 4 9.58 4.04 -1.03
N LEU A 5 10.84 3.61 -1.03
CA LEU A 5 11.25 2.46 -1.82
C LEU A 5 10.81 1.16 -1.15
N ALA A 6 10.66 0.10 -1.94
CA ALA A 6 10.26 -1.20 -1.40
C ALA A 6 11.22 -1.70 -0.32
N ASN A 7 12.54 -1.53 -0.52
CA ASN A 7 13.52 -1.96 0.48
C ASN A 7 13.44 -1.13 1.76
N GLU A 8 13.00 0.10 1.68
CA GLU A 8 12.78 0.92 2.88
C GLU A 8 11.57 0.43 3.67
N VAL A 9 10.51 0.03 2.98
CA VAL A 9 9.35 -0.57 3.64
C VAL A 9 9.74 -1.87 4.33
N GLU A 10 10.51 -2.71 3.64
CA GLU A 10 10.99 -3.96 4.23
C GLU A 10 11.83 -3.72 5.48
N THR A 11 12.71 -2.71 5.43
CA THR A 11 13.53 -2.36 6.59
C THR A 11 12.66 -2.00 7.80
N LEU A 12 11.62 -1.21 7.60
CA LEU A 12 10.71 -0.83 8.68
C LEU A 12 10.00 -2.06 9.26
N ARG A 13 9.55 -2.99 8.40
CA ARG A 13 8.92 -4.22 8.85
C ARG A 13 9.89 -5.05 9.69
N ASN A 14 11.13 -5.16 9.23
CA ASN A 14 12.16 -5.94 9.93
C ASN A 14 12.54 -5.34 11.27
N GLN A 15 12.30 -4.05 11.46
CA GLN A 15 12.51 -3.37 12.74
C GLN A 15 11.33 -3.57 13.72
N GLY A 16 10.34 -4.36 13.33
CA GLY A 16 9.18 -4.61 14.17
C GLY A 16 8.17 -3.48 14.19
N LYS A 17 8.26 -2.53 13.26
CA LYS A 17 7.28 -1.44 13.16
C LYS A 17 5.93 -1.97 12.71
N GLU A 18 4.88 -1.49 13.35
CA GLU A 18 3.53 -1.77 12.88
C GLU A 18 3.22 -0.83 11.73
N LEU A 19 2.98 -1.38 10.54
CA LEU A 19 2.73 -0.61 9.35
C LEU A 19 1.33 -0.89 8.83
N SER A 20 0.63 0.16 8.40
CA SER A 20 -0.60 0.00 7.65
C SER A 20 -0.24 -0.05 6.17
N ILE A 21 -0.38 -1.21 5.56
CA ILE A 21 -0.08 -1.39 4.14
C ILE A 21 -1.37 -1.73 3.42
N ILE A 22 -1.69 -0.94 2.40
CA ILE A 22 -2.89 -1.13 1.59
C ILE A 22 -2.44 -1.55 0.20
N ASP A 23 -2.81 -2.76 -0.21
CA ASP A 23 -2.49 -3.27 -1.54
C ASP A 23 -3.70 -3.02 -2.44
N VAL A 24 -3.52 -2.15 -3.45
CA VAL A 24 -4.62 -1.75 -4.33
C VAL A 24 -4.67 -2.54 -5.65
N ARG A 25 -3.95 -3.67 -5.70
CA ARG A 25 -4.03 -4.58 -6.84
C ARG A 25 -5.35 -5.34 -6.84
N GLU A 26 -5.63 -6.03 -7.93
CA GLU A 26 -6.80 -6.88 -8.01
C GLU A 26 -6.62 -8.14 -7.15
N THR A 27 -7.72 -8.76 -6.77
CA THR A 27 -7.69 -9.91 -5.84
C THR A 27 -6.90 -11.09 -6.39
N ASP A 28 -6.94 -11.34 -7.69
CA ASP A 28 -6.17 -12.43 -8.28
C ASP A 28 -4.66 -12.17 -8.24
N GLU A 29 -4.24 -10.91 -8.41
CA GLU A 29 -2.83 -10.54 -8.25
C GLU A 29 -2.37 -10.79 -6.82
N VAL A 30 -3.19 -10.40 -5.85
CA VAL A 30 -2.87 -10.56 -4.43
C VAL A 30 -2.83 -12.03 -4.04
N ALA A 31 -3.69 -12.85 -4.64
CA ALA A 31 -3.70 -14.29 -4.38
C ALA A 31 -2.38 -14.96 -4.78
N ALA A 32 -1.66 -14.38 -5.74
CA ALA A 32 -0.36 -14.90 -6.15
C ALA A 32 0.79 -14.49 -5.21
N GLY A 33 0.51 -13.64 -4.24
CA GLY A 33 1.49 -13.21 -3.24
C GLY A 33 1.33 -11.75 -2.88
N LYS A 34 1.35 -11.45 -1.59
CA LYS A 34 1.28 -10.08 -1.08
C LYS A 34 2.24 -9.90 0.10
N ILE A 35 2.50 -8.66 0.46
CA ILE A 35 3.27 -8.37 1.67
C ILE A 35 2.47 -8.88 2.87
N PRO A 36 3.09 -9.64 3.79
CA PRO A 36 2.37 -10.15 4.94
C PRO A 36 1.74 -9.02 5.75
N GLY A 37 0.46 -9.18 6.08
CA GLY A 37 -0.29 -8.18 6.85
C GLY A 37 -0.92 -7.08 6.02
N ALA A 38 -0.62 -6.99 4.73
CA ALA A 38 -1.23 -5.98 3.87
C ALA A 38 -2.73 -6.26 3.71
N VAL A 39 -3.51 -5.17 3.69
CA VAL A 39 -4.94 -5.24 3.46
C VAL A 39 -5.20 -4.98 1.98
N ASN A 40 -5.90 -5.87 1.31
CA ASN A 40 -6.21 -5.70 -0.10
C ASN A 40 -7.51 -4.90 -0.27
N ILE A 41 -7.39 -3.73 -0.88
CA ILE A 41 -8.54 -2.93 -1.29
C ILE A 41 -8.27 -2.54 -2.74
N PRO A 42 -8.83 -3.25 -3.72
CA PRO A 42 -8.59 -2.91 -5.13
C PRO A 42 -8.89 -1.45 -5.42
N LEU A 43 -8.08 -0.84 -6.30
CA LEU A 43 -8.21 0.59 -6.61
C LEU A 43 -9.64 0.99 -6.95
N GLY A 44 -10.34 0.16 -7.72
CA GLY A 44 -11.72 0.46 -8.14
C GLY A 44 -12.73 0.46 -6.99
N LEU A 45 -12.38 -0.10 -5.85
CA LEU A 45 -13.25 -0.16 -4.67
C LEU A 45 -12.82 0.80 -3.56
N LEU A 46 -11.67 1.43 -3.71
CA LEU A 46 -11.06 2.22 -2.63
C LEU A 46 -11.98 3.33 -2.14
N GLU A 47 -12.60 4.06 -3.05
CA GLU A 47 -13.47 5.18 -2.71
C GLU A 47 -14.67 4.74 -1.87
N PHE A 48 -15.13 3.51 -2.05
CA PHE A 48 -16.27 2.96 -1.30
C PHE A 48 -15.86 2.37 0.05
N ARG A 49 -14.55 2.27 0.31
CA ARG A 49 -14.00 1.64 1.51
C ARG A 49 -13.24 2.60 2.41
N LEU A 50 -13.36 3.92 2.17
CA LEU A 50 -12.61 4.92 2.92
C LEU A 50 -12.92 4.89 4.42
N GLN A 51 -14.16 4.56 4.78
CA GLN A 51 -14.56 4.48 6.19
C GLN A 51 -13.83 3.36 6.96
N ASP A 52 -13.21 2.42 6.24
CA ASP A 52 -12.44 1.35 6.85
C ASP A 52 -11.02 1.80 7.22
N LEU A 53 -10.63 3.00 6.83
CA LEU A 53 -9.27 3.50 7.01
C LEU A 53 -9.22 4.59 8.08
N ASP A 54 -8.22 4.52 8.94
CA ASP A 54 -8.01 5.49 10.01
C ASP A 54 -7.21 6.69 9.49
N LYS A 55 -7.80 7.88 9.55
CA LYS A 55 -7.14 9.11 9.09
C LYS A 55 -5.97 9.53 9.98
N SER A 56 -5.91 9.05 11.20
CA SER A 56 -4.80 9.38 12.10
C SER A 56 -3.56 8.54 11.82
N GLU A 57 -3.70 7.47 11.05
CA GLU A 57 -2.64 6.55 10.76
C GLU A 57 -2.06 6.81 9.37
N GLU A 58 -0.75 6.68 9.22
CA GLU A 58 -0.11 6.80 7.91
C GLU A 58 -0.20 5.46 7.18
N HIS A 59 -0.68 5.50 5.94
CA HIS A 59 -0.90 4.29 5.12
C HIS A 59 0.11 4.22 3.98
N ILE A 60 0.74 3.06 3.83
CA ILE A 60 1.64 2.78 2.70
C ILE A 60 0.81 2.08 1.64
N VAL A 61 0.76 2.65 0.45
CA VAL A 61 -0.07 2.13 -0.64
C VAL A 61 0.81 1.42 -1.66
N VAL A 62 0.41 0.21 -2.05
CA VAL A 62 1.21 -0.69 -2.86
C VAL A 62 0.41 -1.18 -4.06
N CYS A 63 1.06 -1.25 -5.22
CA CYS A 63 0.53 -1.96 -6.38
C CYS A 63 1.65 -2.74 -7.05
N ARG A 64 1.50 -3.10 -8.31
CA ARG A 64 2.51 -3.89 -9.00
C ARG A 64 3.77 -3.09 -9.32
N SER A 65 3.59 -1.88 -9.90
CA SER A 65 4.71 -1.08 -10.41
C SER A 65 4.74 0.35 -9.88
N GLY A 66 3.71 0.79 -9.16
CA GLY A 66 3.62 2.13 -8.57
C GLY A 66 2.59 3.05 -9.20
N GLY A 67 2.01 2.71 -10.36
CA GLY A 67 1.05 3.57 -11.06
C GLY A 67 -0.31 3.63 -10.38
N ARG A 68 -0.91 2.46 -10.11
CA ARG A 68 -2.21 2.39 -9.44
C ARG A 68 -2.11 2.92 -8.01
N SER A 69 -1.01 2.63 -7.32
CA SER A 69 -0.82 3.12 -5.95
C SER A 69 -0.63 4.63 -5.90
N SER A 70 -0.02 5.22 -6.94
CA SER A 70 0.05 6.68 -7.04
C SER A 70 -1.33 7.30 -7.16
N MET A 71 -2.21 6.70 -7.97
CA MET A 71 -3.59 7.18 -8.11
C MET A 71 -4.34 7.04 -6.78
N ALA A 72 -4.17 5.91 -6.12
CA ALA A 72 -4.78 5.66 -4.81
C ALA A 72 -4.29 6.66 -3.77
N ALA A 73 -2.99 6.93 -3.74
CA ALA A 73 -2.40 7.88 -2.80
C ALA A 73 -2.95 9.29 -3.02
N ASN A 74 -3.09 9.71 -4.29
CA ASN A 74 -3.67 11.02 -4.59
C ASN A 74 -5.12 11.12 -4.12
N LEU A 75 -5.91 10.08 -4.34
CA LEU A 75 -7.29 10.05 -3.87
C LEU A 75 -7.35 10.16 -2.35
N LEU A 76 -6.54 9.39 -1.66
CA LEU A 76 -6.52 9.39 -0.20
C LEU A 76 -6.08 10.74 0.36
N GLU A 77 -5.05 11.36 -0.23
CA GLU A 77 -4.61 12.68 0.20
C GLU A 77 -5.71 13.72 0.04
N GLU A 78 -6.42 13.69 -1.08
CA GLU A 78 -7.54 14.61 -1.32
C GLU A 78 -8.64 14.47 -0.28
N ARG A 79 -8.76 13.28 0.32
CA ARG A 79 -9.78 13.00 1.33
C ARG A 79 -9.24 13.14 2.75
N GLY A 80 -8.01 13.67 2.91
CA GLY A 80 -7.45 14.00 4.23
C GLY A 80 -6.68 12.88 4.91
N TYR A 81 -6.33 11.82 4.18
CA TYR A 81 -5.53 10.72 4.72
C TYR A 81 -4.03 10.99 4.57
N LYS A 82 -3.23 10.41 5.46
CA LYS A 82 -1.77 10.46 5.38
C LYS A 82 -1.32 9.21 4.62
N VAL A 83 -0.60 9.40 3.53
CA VAL A 83 -0.23 8.27 2.66
C VAL A 83 1.20 8.37 2.17
N ILE A 84 1.75 7.21 1.89
CA ILE A 84 3.07 7.04 1.26
C ILE A 84 2.86 6.08 0.11
N ASN A 85 3.35 6.41 -1.08
CA ASN A 85 3.35 5.48 -2.21
C ASN A 85 4.63 4.65 -2.17
N MET A 86 4.51 3.32 -2.22
CA MET A 86 5.69 2.46 -2.36
C MET A 86 6.12 2.45 -3.82
N ALA A 87 7.16 3.22 -4.12
CA ALA A 87 7.67 3.37 -5.48
C ALA A 87 8.20 2.04 -5.99
N GLY A 88 7.92 1.72 -7.25
CA GLY A 88 8.32 0.46 -7.86
C GLY A 88 7.40 -0.71 -7.54
N GLY A 89 6.59 -0.60 -6.49
CA GLY A 89 5.58 -1.59 -6.14
C GLY A 89 6.14 -2.98 -5.87
N MET A 90 5.29 -3.98 -6.05
CA MET A 90 5.66 -5.37 -5.81
C MET A 90 6.75 -5.87 -6.75
N ASN A 91 6.93 -5.24 -7.91
CA ASN A 91 8.04 -5.60 -8.82
C ASN A 91 9.40 -5.44 -8.14
N GLU A 92 9.51 -4.51 -7.20
CA GLU A 92 10.76 -4.25 -6.49
C GLU A 92 10.80 -4.89 -5.09
N TRP A 93 9.74 -5.55 -4.69
CA TRP A 93 9.65 -6.17 -3.37
C TRP A 93 10.51 -7.44 -3.31
N GLN A 94 11.43 -7.51 -2.35
CA GLN A 94 12.34 -8.65 -2.16
C GLN A 94 12.11 -9.36 -0.82
N GLY A 95 11.16 -8.88 -0.03
CA GLY A 95 10.84 -9.48 1.24
C GLY A 95 9.90 -10.68 1.12
N PRO A 96 9.44 -11.20 2.26
CA PRO A 96 8.52 -12.33 2.26
C PRO A 96 7.16 -11.96 1.68
N THR A 97 6.45 -12.97 1.17
CA THR A 97 5.06 -12.84 0.73
C THR A 97 4.21 -13.93 1.38
N GLU A 98 2.91 -13.67 1.42
CA GLU A 98 1.96 -14.67 1.91
C GLU A 98 0.84 -14.94 0.92
#